data_14a3dcc890c639256129058b36b145c1
#
_entry.id   14a3dcc890c639256129058b36b145c1
#
_cell.length_a   1.000
_cell.length_b   1.000
_cell.length_c   1.000
_cell.angle_alpha   90.00
_cell.angle_beta   90.00
_cell.angle_gamma   90.00
#
_symmetry.space_group_name_H-M   'P 1'
#
loop_
_entity.id
_entity.type
_entity.pdbx_description
1 polymer ?
#
loop_
_entity_poly.entity_id
_entity_poly.type
_entity_poly.pdbx_seq_one_letter_code
_entity_poly.pdbx_strand_id
1 'polypeptide(L)' 'MITQVRQELLAVLTELSGACPEMRFGQLIANLSTLAKGLSAEGLWEAEDEELLAAARKQLAYFVEHRSVEA' A
#
# COMPACT_ATOMS: atom_id res chain seq x y z
N MET A 1 -6.52 6.44 20.15
CA MET A 1 -5.80 5.16 20.10
C MET A 1 -5.88 4.57 18.70
N ILE A 2 -4.75 4.07 18.19
CA ILE A 2 -4.71 3.50 16.83
C ILE A 2 -5.15 2.03 16.90
N THR A 3 -6.08 1.64 16.01
CA THR A 3 -6.53 0.25 15.95
C THR A 3 -5.39 -0.66 15.47
N GLN A 4 -5.53 -1.95 15.74
CA GLN A 4 -4.53 -2.91 15.30
C GLN A 4 -4.40 -2.94 13.78
N VAL A 5 -5.52 -2.87 13.07
CA VAL A 5 -5.51 -2.87 11.61
C VAL A 5 -4.71 -1.67 11.09
N ARG A 6 -4.92 -0.50 11.68
CA ARG A 6 -4.19 0.69 11.26
C ARG A 6 -2.71 0.59 11.59
N GLN A 7 -2.36 -0.01 12.73
CA GLN A 7 -0.96 -0.23 13.08
C GLN A 7 -0.29 -1.12 12.05
N GLU A 8 -0.96 -2.19 11.63
CA GLU A 8 -0.43 -3.09 10.61
C GLU A 8 -0.30 -2.38 9.28
N LEU A 9 -1.30 -1.57 8.91
CA LEU A 9 -1.25 -0.81 7.67
C LEU A 9 -0.06 0.14 7.66
N LEU A 10 0.16 0.86 8.75
CA LEU A 10 1.28 1.79 8.84
C LEU A 10 2.62 1.06 8.74
N ALA A 11 2.71 -0.13 9.34
CA ALA A 11 3.93 -0.93 9.25
C ALA A 11 4.20 -1.39 7.82
N VAL A 12 3.16 -1.84 7.11
CA VAL A 12 3.31 -2.26 5.71
C VAL A 12 3.65 -1.07 4.83
N LEU A 13 3.07 0.10 5.08
CA LEU A 13 3.42 1.30 4.34
C LEU A 13 4.89 1.67 4.53
N THR A 14 5.41 1.49 5.73
CA THR A 14 6.82 1.74 6.00
C THR A 14 7.69 0.81 5.16
N GLU A 15 7.32 -0.47 5.10
CA GLU A 15 8.07 -1.43 4.29
C GLU A 15 7.96 -1.12 2.79
N LEU A 16 6.78 -0.73 2.33
CA LEU A 16 6.59 -0.35 0.94
C LEU A 16 7.44 0.85 0.56
N SER A 17 7.52 1.83 1.44
CA SER A 17 8.33 3.02 1.19
C SER A 17 9.80 2.64 1.01
N GLY A 18 10.28 1.65 1.77
CA GLY A 18 11.63 1.16 1.62
C GLY A 18 11.83 0.30 0.38
N ALA A 19 10.79 -0.42 -0.04
CA ALA A 19 10.87 -1.30 -1.21
C ALA A 19 10.84 -0.52 -2.52
N CYS A 20 10.24 0.66 -2.55
CA CYS A 20 10.17 1.49 -3.74
C CYS A 20 10.53 2.94 -3.41
N PRO A 21 11.79 3.19 -3.07
CA PRO A 21 12.21 4.51 -2.59
C PRO A 21 12.11 5.61 -3.64
N GLU A 22 12.05 5.24 -4.92
CA GLU A 22 11.94 6.24 -5.99
C GLU A 22 10.52 6.74 -6.18
N MET A 23 9.53 6.04 -5.65
CA MET A 23 8.14 6.45 -5.78
C MET A 23 7.81 7.47 -4.71
N ARG A 24 7.16 8.56 -5.13
CA ARG A 24 6.72 9.56 -4.16
C ARG A 24 5.61 8.99 -3.30
N PHE A 25 5.55 9.39 -2.06
CA PHE A 25 4.60 8.80 -1.11
C PHE A 25 3.15 9.00 -1.57
N GLY A 26 2.82 10.19 -2.08
CA GLY A 26 1.49 10.44 -2.62
C GLY A 26 1.12 9.47 -3.73
N GLN A 27 2.08 9.17 -4.61
CA GLN A 27 1.86 8.21 -5.68
C GLN A 27 1.65 6.80 -5.12
N LEU A 28 2.39 6.44 -4.10
CA LEU A 28 2.22 5.16 -3.42
C LEU A 28 0.81 5.03 -2.85
N ILE A 29 0.35 6.04 -2.15
CA ILE A 29 -0.99 6.02 -1.56
C ILE A 29 -2.06 5.97 -2.64
N ALA A 30 -1.90 6.75 -3.72
CA ALA A 30 -2.84 6.74 -4.84
C ALA A 30 -2.93 5.35 -5.49
N ASN A 31 -1.79 4.69 -5.65
CA ASN A 31 -1.76 3.35 -6.22
C ASN A 31 -2.49 2.35 -5.33
N LEU A 32 -2.33 2.45 -4.02
CA LEU A 32 -3.03 1.57 -3.09
C LEU A 32 -4.53 1.80 -3.13
N SER A 33 -4.94 3.04 -3.21
CA SER A 33 -6.35 3.38 -3.32
C SER A 33 -6.95 2.79 -4.59
N THR A 34 -6.23 2.91 -5.71
CA THR A 34 -6.67 2.35 -6.99
C THR A 34 -6.79 0.82 -6.91
N LEU A 35 -5.82 0.18 -6.28
CA LEU A 35 -5.83 -1.27 -6.13
C LEU A 35 -6.97 -1.73 -5.23
N ALA A 36 -7.30 -0.95 -4.22
CA ALA A 36 -8.34 -1.31 -3.25
C ALA A 36 -9.75 -1.01 -3.75
N LYS A 37 -9.94 0.12 -4.41
CA LYS A 37 -11.29 0.63 -4.71
C LYS A 37 -11.50 1.01 -6.16
N GLY A 38 -10.47 0.95 -6.99
CA GLY A 38 -10.60 1.37 -8.38
C GLY A 38 -10.15 2.80 -8.60
N LEU A 39 -10.17 3.21 -9.85
CA LEU A 39 -9.57 4.48 -10.28
C LEU A 39 -10.56 5.63 -10.12
N SER A 40 -10.64 6.19 -8.93
CA SER A 40 -11.44 7.39 -8.69
C SER A 40 -10.93 8.11 -7.46
N ALA A 41 -11.16 9.42 -7.40
CA ALA A 41 -10.76 10.22 -6.24
C ALA A 41 -11.53 9.81 -4.99
N GLU A 42 -12.78 9.41 -5.15
CA GLU A 42 -13.60 8.99 -4.02
C GLU A 42 -13.10 7.69 -3.41
N GLY A 43 -12.46 6.85 -4.20
CA GLY A 43 -11.92 5.60 -3.71
C GLY A 43 -10.92 5.79 -2.58
N LEU A 44 -10.14 6.87 -2.64
CA LEU A 44 -9.17 7.17 -1.60
C LEU A 44 -9.86 7.48 -0.28
N TRP A 45 -10.91 8.28 -0.33
CA TRP A 45 -11.63 8.70 0.88
C TRP A 45 -12.48 7.59 1.46
N GLU A 46 -13.01 6.72 0.62
CA GLU A 46 -13.94 5.67 1.04
C GLU A 46 -13.25 4.35 1.39
N ALA A 47 -11.95 4.25 1.12
CA ALA A 47 -11.24 3.01 1.39
C ALA A 47 -11.13 2.77 2.89
N GLU A 48 -11.58 1.61 3.32
CA GLU A 48 -11.45 1.20 4.71
C GLU A 48 -10.00 0.77 4.99
N ASP A 49 -9.59 0.85 6.25
CA ASP A 49 -8.25 0.45 6.63
C ASP A 49 -7.95 -0.98 6.21
N GLU A 50 -8.91 -1.89 6.35
CA GLU A 50 -8.75 -3.28 5.96
C GLU A 50 -8.52 -3.44 4.45
N GLU A 51 -9.22 -2.62 3.67
CA GLU A 51 -9.08 -2.67 2.22
C GLU A 51 -7.69 -2.17 1.80
N LEU A 52 -7.25 -1.08 2.41
CA LEU A 52 -5.92 -0.55 2.14
C LEU A 52 -4.83 -1.52 2.60
N LEU A 53 -5.02 -2.16 3.74
CA LEU A 53 -4.06 -3.13 4.24
C LEU A 53 -3.92 -4.31 3.29
N ALA A 54 -5.04 -4.85 2.80
CA ALA A 54 -5.01 -5.95 1.84
C ALA A 54 -4.28 -5.55 0.56
N ALA A 55 -4.57 -4.34 0.06
CA ALA A 55 -3.90 -3.82 -1.13
C ALA A 55 -2.40 -3.63 -0.89
N ALA A 56 -2.05 -3.09 0.28
CA ALA A 56 -0.66 -2.84 0.61
C ALA A 56 0.14 -4.15 0.73
N ARG A 57 -0.47 -5.18 1.31
CA ARG A 57 0.19 -6.48 1.41
C ARG A 57 0.43 -7.11 0.05
N LYS A 58 -0.55 -6.99 -0.86
CA LYS A 58 -0.38 -7.48 -2.22
C LYS A 58 0.75 -6.76 -2.94
N GLN A 59 0.79 -5.45 -2.79
CA GLN A 59 1.80 -4.64 -3.44
C GLN A 59 3.18 -4.96 -2.90
N LEU A 60 3.30 -5.13 -1.60
CA LEU A 60 4.57 -5.48 -0.97
C LEU A 60 5.07 -6.85 -1.45
N ALA A 61 4.17 -7.83 -1.50
CA ALA A 61 4.51 -9.15 -1.99
C ALA A 61 5.00 -9.10 -3.43
N TYR A 62 4.37 -8.30 -4.27
CA TYR A 62 4.76 -8.10 -5.64
C TYR A 62 6.19 -7.54 -5.74
N PHE A 63 6.49 -6.50 -4.97
CA PHE A 63 7.82 -5.89 -5.02
C PHE A 63 8.90 -6.83 -4.50
N VAL A 64 8.61 -7.55 -3.43
CA VAL A 64 9.57 -8.51 -2.88
C VAL A 64 9.86 -9.61 -3.90
N GLU A 65 8.83 -10.15 -4.52
CA GLU A 65 8.97 -11.20 -5.51
C GLU A 65 9.77 -10.74 -6.74
N HIS A 66 9.45 -9.55 -7.24
CA HIS A 66 10.13 -9.03 -8.43
C HIS A 66 11.57 -8.62 -8.13
N ARG A 67 11.83 -8.17 -6.91
CA ARG A 67 13.19 -7.85 -6.53
C ARG A 67 14.06 -9.10 -6.49
N SER A 68 13.49 -10.22 -6.06
CA SER A 68 14.20 -11.50 -6.04
C SER A 68 14.55 -11.95 -7.44
N VAL A 69 13.69 -11.70 -8.42
CA VAL A 69 13.93 -12.07 -9.80
C VAL A 69 15.07 -11.25 -10.39
N GLU A 70 15.16 -9.99 -10.02
CA GLU A 70 16.19 -9.10 -10.57
C GLU A 70 17.56 -9.34 -9.94
N ALA A 71 17.59 -9.91 -8.78
CA ALA A 71 18.86 -10.22 -8.13
C ALA A 71 19.54 -11.39 -8.79
#